data_c512c581a9905495437503ca6695ab1a
#
_entry.id   c512c581a9905495437503ca6695ab1a
#
_cell.length_a   1.000
_cell.length_b   1.000
_cell.length_c   1.000
_cell.angle_alpha   90.00
_cell.angle_beta   90.00
_cell.angle_gamma   90.00
#
_symmetry.space_group_name_H-M   'P 1'
#
loop_
_entity.id
_entity.type
_entity.pdbx_description
1 polymer ?
#
loop_
_entity_poly.entity_id
_entity_poly.type
_entity_poly.pdbx_seq_one_letter_code
_entity_poly.pdbx_strand_id
1 'polypeptide(L)'
;MLSLLNQTVDEYSVIFTVGDTGIQTSSYTKETTYRARLETVNKELIERQYGLTENIDYRMFTLTAPTLGRFILINSVYYRIRLVIPIQGKQNVHHYESLLVKVE
;
A
#
# COMPACT_ATOMS: atom_id res chain seq x y z
N MET A 1 -1.04 -13.89 -13.75
CA MET A 1 0.30 -14.40 -14.01
C MET A 1 1.15 -14.32 -12.77
N LEU A 2 1.57 -15.49 -12.30
CA LEU A 2 2.36 -15.57 -11.06
C LEU A 2 3.71 -14.89 -11.18
N SER A 3 4.28 -14.86 -12.39
CA SER A 3 5.55 -14.20 -12.64
C SER A 3 5.53 -12.69 -12.38
N LEU A 4 4.34 -12.09 -12.32
CA LEU A 4 4.19 -10.67 -12.02
C LEU A 4 4.22 -10.40 -10.52
N LEU A 5 3.92 -11.40 -9.70
CA LEU A 5 3.87 -11.25 -8.23
C LEU A 5 5.12 -11.86 -7.64
N ASN A 6 6.23 -11.15 -7.75
CA ASN A 6 7.55 -11.70 -7.43
C ASN A 6 8.08 -11.30 -6.06
N GLN A 7 7.33 -10.56 -5.27
CA GLN A 7 7.76 -10.14 -3.94
C GLN A 7 6.71 -10.50 -2.90
N THR A 8 7.18 -10.67 -1.67
CA THR A 8 6.30 -10.84 -0.52
C THR A 8 6.35 -9.54 0.28
N VAL A 9 5.18 -9.00 0.61
CA VAL A 9 5.08 -7.77 1.40
C VAL A 9 4.24 -8.03 2.64
N ASP A 10 4.54 -7.29 3.70
CA ASP A 10 3.80 -7.34 4.96
C ASP A 10 2.94 -6.10 5.09
N GLU A 11 1.67 -6.30 5.43
CA GLU A 11 0.73 -5.21 5.67
C GLU A 11 0.60 -4.99 7.16
N TYR A 12 0.70 -3.73 7.60
CA TYR A 12 0.69 -3.34 9.00
C TYR A 12 -0.44 -2.38 9.30
N SER A 13 -1.01 -2.48 10.50
CA SER A 13 -1.87 -1.43 11.06
C SER A 13 -1.05 -0.60 12.03
N VAL A 14 -1.53 0.60 12.32
CA VAL A 14 -0.90 1.50 13.29
C VAL A 14 -1.79 1.66 14.49
N ILE A 15 -1.19 1.54 15.68
CA ILE A 15 -1.85 1.78 16.96
C ILE A 15 -1.20 3.01 17.59
N PHE A 16 -2.03 3.98 17.98
CA PHE A 16 -1.58 5.17 18.68
C PHE A 16 -1.86 5.01 20.15
N THR A 17 -0.84 5.27 20.97
CA THR A 17 -0.95 5.19 22.43
C THR A 17 -0.51 6.51 23.02
N VAL A 18 -1.29 7.03 23.98
CA VAL A 18 -0.93 8.24 24.72
C VAL A 18 -0.47 7.80 26.10
N GLY A 19 0.78 8.14 26.44
CA GLY A 19 1.35 7.81 27.74
C GLY A 19 0.91 8.78 28.83
N ASP A 20 1.37 8.51 30.05
CA ASP A 20 1.04 9.32 31.23
C ASP A 20 1.49 10.77 31.10
N THR A 21 2.51 11.02 30.29
CA THR A 21 3.03 12.37 30.05
C THR A 21 2.30 13.09 28.93
N GLY A 22 1.29 12.46 28.32
CA GLY A 22 0.58 13.03 27.18
C GLY A 22 1.29 12.86 25.85
N ILE A 23 2.43 12.18 25.82
CA ILE A 23 3.17 11.94 24.57
C ILE A 23 2.49 10.81 23.80
N GLN A 24 2.15 11.09 22.55
CA GLN A 24 1.57 10.11 21.66
C GLN A 24 2.68 9.29 21.00
N THR A 25 2.56 7.97 21.07
CA THR A 25 3.46 7.06 20.40
C THR A 25 2.66 6.21 19.41
N SER A 26 3.30 5.80 18.33
CA SER A 26 2.70 4.90 17.35
C SER A 26 3.48 3.61 17.28
N SER A 27 2.77 2.51 17.12
CA SER A 27 3.40 1.21 16.89
C SER A 27 2.72 0.51 15.73
N TYR A 28 3.53 -0.19 14.94
CA TYR A 28 3.05 -0.93 13.78
C TYR A 28 2.85 -2.39 14.17
N THR A 29 1.70 -2.93 13.78
CA THR A 29 1.35 -4.33 14.04
C THR A 29 1.14 -5.03 12.71
N LYS A 30 1.87 -6.11 12.48
CA LYS A 30 1.74 -6.89 11.27
C LYS A 30 0.39 -7.60 11.26
N GLU A 31 -0.39 -7.35 10.21
CA GLU A 31 -1.73 -7.92 10.07
C GLU A 31 -1.76 -9.10 9.12
N THR A 32 -1.06 -9.00 8.01
CA THR A 32 -1.07 -10.04 7.00
C THR A 32 0.14 -9.94 6.07
N THR A 33 0.37 -10.98 5.33
CA THR A 33 1.45 -11.07 4.34
C THR A 33 0.86 -11.57 3.03
N TYR A 34 1.24 -10.98 1.93
CA TYR A 34 0.81 -11.44 0.61
C TYR A 34 1.87 -11.15 -0.45
N ARG A 35 1.67 -11.76 -1.60
CA ARG A 35 2.59 -11.55 -2.72
C ARG A 35 2.16 -10.32 -3.50
N ALA A 36 3.13 -9.59 -4.01
CA ALA A 36 2.90 -8.34 -4.70
C ALA A 36 3.93 -8.10 -5.78
N ARG A 37 3.56 -7.27 -6.74
CA ARG A 37 4.49 -6.65 -7.67
C ARG A 37 4.54 -5.17 -7.37
N LEU A 38 5.74 -4.63 -7.21
CA LEU A 38 5.95 -3.21 -6.93
C LEU A 38 6.56 -2.53 -8.15
N GLU A 39 6.03 -1.37 -8.50
CA GLU A 39 6.57 -0.54 -9.57
C GLU A 39 6.76 0.88 -9.05
N THR A 40 7.88 1.49 -9.44
CA THR A 40 8.05 2.94 -9.25
C THR A 40 7.12 3.65 -10.23
N VAL A 41 6.66 4.84 -9.86
CA VAL A 41 5.68 5.56 -10.67
C VAL A 41 6.19 6.91 -11.10
N ASN A 42 5.67 7.35 -12.23
CA ASN A 42 5.91 8.69 -12.78
C ASN A 42 4.79 9.61 -12.29
N LYS A 43 5.16 10.77 -11.76
CA LYS A 43 4.20 11.73 -11.21
C LYS A 43 3.17 12.17 -12.25
N GLU A 44 3.59 12.43 -13.48
CA GLU A 44 2.68 12.79 -14.56
C GLU A 44 1.64 11.72 -14.84
N LEU A 45 2.07 10.46 -14.83
CA LEU A 45 1.18 9.33 -15.05
C LEU A 45 0.12 9.25 -13.96
N ILE A 46 0.53 9.48 -12.71
CA ILE A 46 -0.38 9.46 -11.56
C ILE A 46 -1.43 10.56 -11.69
N GLU A 47 -1.02 11.78 -12.04
CA GLU A 47 -1.96 12.89 -12.26
C GLU A 47 -2.95 12.57 -13.37
N ARG A 48 -2.47 12.00 -14.47
CA ARG A 48 -3.28 11.71 -15.64
C ARG A 48 -4.27 10.58 -15.40
N GLN A 49 -3.82 9.50 -14.73
CA GLN A 49 -4.65 8.31 -14.53
C GLN A 49 -5.58 8.41 -13.32
N TYR A 50 -5.12 9.05 -12.25
CA TYR A 50 -5.84 9.02 -10.97
C TYR A 50 -6.27 10.39 -10.48
N GLY A 51 -5.82 11.45 -11.14
CA GLY A 51 -6.16 12.82 -10.75
C GLY A 51 -5.51 13.25 -9.44
N LEU A 52 -4.45 12.56 -9.00
CA LEU A 52 -3.76 12.85 -7.75
C LEU A 52 -2.53 13.70 -8.01
N THR A 53 -2.30 14.70 -7.14
CA THR A 53 -1.13 15.57 -7.20
C THR A 53 -0.10 15.22 -6.13
N GLU A 54 -0.40 14.26 -5.26
CA GLU A 54 0.52 13.80 -4.22
C GLU A 54 1.71 13.04 -4.81
N ASN A 55 2.80 12.99 -4.04
CA ASN A 55 3.96 12.17 -4.41
C ASN A 55 3.66 10.72 -4.09
N ILE A 56 3.36 9.95 -5.12
CA ILE A 56 3.16 8.50 -5.00
C ILE A 56 4.50 7.83 -5.29
N ASP A 57 4.94 6.98 -4.37
CA ASP A 57 6.25 6.32 -4.49
C ASP A 57 6.19 5.02 -5.25
N TYR A 58 5.14 4.22 -5.01
CA TYR A 58 4.98 2.91 -5.64
C TYR A 58 3.56 2.67 -6.08
N ARG A 59 3.42 1.90 -7.14
CA ARG A 59 2.17 1.26 -7.52
C ARG A 59 2.33 -0.24 -7.23
N MET A 60 1.38 -0.80 -6.49
CA MET A 60 1.44 -2.19 -6.06
C MET A 60 0.31 -2.98 -6.68
N PHE A 61 0.63 -4.15 -7.21
CA PHE A 61 -0.36 -5.08 -7.76
C PHE A 61 -0.44 -6.31 -6.87
N THR A 62 -1.65 -6.70 -6.47
CA THR A 62 -1.87 -7.85 -5.59
C THR A 62 -3.12 -8.61 -6.02
N LEU A 63 -3.19 -9.89 -5.63
CA LEU A 63 -4.41 -10.69 -5.79
C LEU A 63 -5.31 -10.59 -4.56
N THR A 64 -4.72 -10.24 -3.41
CA THR A 64 -5.44 -10.04 -2.16
C THR A 64 -5.74 -8.56 -2.00
N ALA A 65 -6.96 -8.24 -1.58
CA ALA A 65 -7.36 -6.84 -1.38
C ALA A 65 -6.58 -6.20 -0.23
N PRO A 66 -5.75 -5.17 -0.49
CA PRO A 66 -5.14 -4.40 0.58
C PRO A 66 -6.20 -3.59 1.32
N THR A 67 -5.92 -3.26 2.58
CA THR A 67 -6.83 -2.44 3.38
C THR A 67 -6.38 -0.98 3.32
N LEU A 68 -7.26 -0.12 2.81
CA LEU A 68 -7.00 1.31 2.72
C LEU A 68 -6.63 1.89 4.08
N GLY A 69 -5.59 2.71 4.10
CA GLY A 69 -5.12 3.36 5.33
C GLY A 69 -4.11 2.56 6.12
N ARG A 70 -3.91 1.28 5.78
CA ARG A 70 -2.84 0.48 6.38
C ARG A 70 -1.51 0.76 5.69
N PHE A 71 -0.46 0.08 6.13
CA PHE A 71 0.90 0.37 5.72
C PHE A 71 1.58 -0.87 5.17
N ILE A 72 2.46 -0.67 4.20
CA ILE A 72 3.29 -1.74 3.62
C ILE A 72 4.74 -1.46 3.97
N LEU A 73 5.44 -2.47 4.48
CA LEU A 73 6.87 -2.35 4.79
C LEU A 73 7.69 -2.81 3.58
N ILE A 74 8.52 -1.91 3.05
CA ILE A 74 9.41 -2.18 1.91
C ILE A 74 10.79 -1.68 2.26
N ASN A 75 11.79 -2.58 2.30
CA ASN A 75 13.17 -2.23 2.62
C ASN A 75 13.30 -1.39 3.88
N SER A 76 12.61 -1.82 4.95
CA SER A 76 12.62 -1.16 6.26
C SER A 76 11.98 0.23 6.27
N VAL A 77 11.20 0.57 5.26
CA VAL A 77 10.48 1.84 5.18
C VAL A 77 8.98 1.54 5.06
N TYR A 78 8.17 2.25 5.83
CA TYR A 78 6.73 2.10 5.78
C TYR A 78 6.12 3.02 4.73
N TYR A 79 5.17 2.49 3.97
CA TYR A 79 4.42 3.22 2.96
C TYR A 79 2.94 3.09 3.26
N ARG A 80 2.21 4.20 3.28
CA ARG A 80 0.77 4.18 3.51
C ARG A 80 0.03 3.79 2.23
N ILE A 81 -0.96 2.93 2.38
CA ILE A 81 -1.85 2.57 1.26
C ILE A 81 -2.85 3.71 1.07
N ARG A 82 -2.60 4.53 0.04
CA ARG A 82 -3.36 5.75 -0.22
C ARG A 82 -4.63 5.51 -1.01
N LEU A 83 -4.60 4.53 -1.91
CA LEU A 83 -5.71 4.24 -2.80
C LEU A 83 -5.67 2.76 -3.16
N VAL A 84 -6.84 2.12 -3.22
CA VAL A 84 -6.97 0.72 -3.65
C VAL A 84 -8.02 0.68 -4.74
N ILE A 85 -7.64 0.15 -5.90
CA ILE A 85 -8.52 0.06 -7.07
C ILE A 85 -8.67 -1.40 -7.45
N PRO A 86 -9.89 -1.98 -7.35
CA PRO A 86 -10.12 -3.33 -7.86
C PRO A 86 -10.20 -3.30 -9.38
N ILE A 87 -9.48 -4.21 -10.01
CA ILE A 87 -9.50 -4.36 -11.47
C ILE A 87 -10.35 -5.56 -11.81
N GLN A 88 -11.45 -5.32 -12.52
CA GLN A 88 -12.43 -6.35 -12.81
C GLN A 88 -11.97 -7.28 -13.92
N GLY A 89 -12.18 -8.58 -13.69
CA GLY A 89 -12.14 -9.57 -14.74
C GLY A 89 -13.57 -9.77 -15.27
N LYS A 90 -13.80 -10.89 -15.95
CA LYS A 90 -15.11 -11.15 -16.57
C LYS A 90 -16.24 -11.36 -15.55
N GLN A 91 -15.93 -12.00 -14.42
CA GLN A 91 -16.94 -12.34 -13.40
C GLN A 91 -16.56 -11.88 -12.02
N ASN A 92 -15.27 -11.74 -11.75
CA ASN A 92 -14.74 -11.41 -10.44
C ASN A 92 -13.67 -10.34 -10.56
N VAL A 93 -13.24 -9.80 -9.40
CA VAL A 93 -12.07 -8.94 -9.36
C VAL A 93 -10.85 -9.78 -9.74
N HIS A 94 -10.10 -9.32 -10.73
CA HIS A 94 -8.93 -10.01 -11.24
C HIS A 94 -7.71 -9.75 -10.35
N HIS A 95 -7.51 -8.49 -9.99
CA HIS A 95 -6.41 -8.09 -9.12
C HIS A 95 -6.70 -6.71 -8.57
N TYR A 96 -5.81 -6.22 -7.71
CA TYR A 96 -5.93 -4.88 -7.10
C TYR A 96 -4.70 -4.07 -7.43
N GLU A 97 -4.92 -2.79 -7.78
CA GLU A 97 -3.87 -1.79 -7.87
C GLU A 97 -3.94 -0.90 -6.65
N SER A 98 -2.80 -0.68 -6.02
CA SER A 98 -2.72 0.20 -4.85
C SER A 98 -1.63 1.25 -5.08
N LEU A 99 -1.85 2.44 -4.55
CA LEU A 99 -0.87 3.52 -4.60
C LEU A 99 -0.31 3.71 -3.20
N LEU A 100 1.02 3.73 -3.10
CA LEU A 100 1.73 3.78 -1.83
C LEU A 100 2.51 5.09 -1.69
N VAL A 101 2.37 5.72 -0.53
CA VAL A 101 3.04 6.98 -0.19
C VAL A 101 3.96 6.73 1.00
N LYS A 102 5.21 7.16 0.89
CA LYS A 102 6.19 7.03 1.95
C LYS A 102 5.75 7.77 3.20
N VAL A 103 5.88 7.11 4.34
CA VAL A 103 5.61 7.72 5.65
C VAL A 103 6.87 8.47 6.10
N GLU A 104 6.72 9.72 6.42
CA GLU A 104 7.82 10.55 6.91
C GLU A 104 7.88 10.58 8.43
#